data_ad0f0c84d4cccfe593db04c71e06b30b
#
_entry.id   ad0f0c84d4cccfe593db04c71e06b30b
#
_cell.length_a   1.000
_cell.length_b   1.000
_cell.length_c   1.000
_cell.angle_alpha   90.00
_cell.angle_beta   90.00
_cell.angle_gamma   90.00
#
_symmetry.space_group_name_H-M   'P 1'
#
loop_
_entity.id
_entity.type
_entity.pdbx_description
1 polymer ?
#
loop_
_entity_poly.entity_id
_entity_poly.type
_entity_poly.pdbx_seq_one_letter_code
_entity_poly.pdbx_strand_id
1 'polypeptide(L)'
;MTTEQNLIDQLTATGDYKVIRRLKPVDRYHDDTGAAKQIGLYIDTEATGLNLDTEKVIELAMVPFEYDAGGRIYRILPAYNAFQDPGIPIPAFITRLTGITDEMVAGQAIDLDEVARFLANASLVIAHNARFDRPFVESLYPGFETVAWACSIADVNWNEEGFEGVKLEYLGYKYGFFYEGHRATIDCQAGIELLSQRLPGGERVMKRLLDYAGRTDIRLWAERAPFAKKDLLKQRGYRWSPGGNGIRKAWYKDLPEDQVEAEMLYLNKEVYPKAVEVLPMDRFDATLRYSRRV
;
A
#
# COMPACT_ATOMS: atom_id res chain seq x y z
N MET A 1 27.63 -26.27 -2.79
CA MET A 1 27.23 -25.16 -1.90
C MET A 1 28.40 -24.22 -1.75
N THR A 2 28.20 -22.91 -1.75
CA THR A 2 29.23 -21.93 -1.54
C THR A 2 29.73 -21.96 -0.08
N THR A 3 30.95 -21.51 0.19
CA THR A 3 31.53 -21.43 1.55
C THR A 3 30.59 -20.57 2.46
N GLU A 4 30.00 -19.51 1.90
CA GLU A 4 29.03 -18.63 2.60
C GLU A 4 27.77 -19.39 3.02
N GLN A 5 27.18 -20.21 2.15
CA GLN A 5 25.99 -21.00 2.47
C GLN A 5 26.27 -22.00 3.60
N ASN A 6 27.43 -22.64 3.60
CA ASN A 6 27.81 -23.57 4.68
C ASN A 6 27.93 -22.86 6.04
N LEU A 7 28.46 -21.63 6.08
CA LEU A 7 28.54 -20.83 7.32
C LEU A 7 27.14 -20.44 7.82
N ILE A 8 26.25 -20.02 6.92
CA ILE A 8 24.88 -19.69 7.25
C ILE A 8 24.15 -20.90 7.84
N ASP A 9 24.29 -22.05 7.19
CA ASP A 9 23.65 -23.30 7.62
C ASP A 9 24.16 -23.73 9.00
N GLN A 10 25.48 -23.60 9.26
CA GLN A 10 26.09 -23.87 10.58
C GLN A 10 25.56 -22.95 11.68
N LEU A 11 25.51 -21.64 11.43
CA LEU A 11 24.99 -20.67 12.38
C LEU A 11 23.52 -20.92 12.68
N THR A 12 22.70 -21.13 11.63
CA THR A 12 21.26 -21.37 11.78
C THR A 12 20.97 -22.70 12.53
N ALA A 13 21.78 -23.71 12.30
CA ALA A 13 21.62 -25.02 12.97
C ALA A 13 21.83 -24.97 14.49
N THR A 14 22.51 -23.97 15.04
CA THR A 14 22.66 -23.80 16.50
C THR A 14 21.35 -23.39 17.18
N GLY A 15 20.43 -22.77 16.45
CA GLY A 15 19.20 -22.16 17.00
C GLY A 15 19.38 -20.81 17.65
N ASP A 16 20.63 -20.34 17.84
CA ASP A 16 20.96 -19.08 18.51
C ASP A 16 21.01 -17.90 17.53
N TYR A 17 21.04 -18.17 16.23
CA TYR A 17 21.22 -17.15 15.19
C TYR A 17 20.10 -17.21 14.15
N LYS A 18 19.60 -16.02 13.79
CA LYS A 18 18.80 -15.81 12.59
C LYS A 18 19.62 -15.01 11.59
N VAL A 19 19.94 -15.61 10.45
CA VAL A 19 20.67 -14.92 9.38
C VAL A 19 19.67 -14.32 8.41
N ILE A 20 19.79 -13.01 8.17
CA ILE A 20 19.05 -12.28 7.15
C ILE A 20 20.01 -11.69 6.14
N ARG A 21 19.58 -11.58 4.88
CA ARG A 21 20.44 -11.11 3.79
C ARG A 21 20.07 -9.69 3.39
N ARG A 22 21.07 -8.87 2.98
CA ARG A 22 20.78 -7.59 2.34
C ARG A 22 20.01 -7.86 1.06
N LEU A 23 18.88 -7.14 0.87
CA LEU A 23 18.14 -7.16 -0.38
C LEU A 23 19.08 -6.84 -1.55
N LYS A 24 19.11 -7.73 -2.50
CA LYS A 24 19.77 -7.51 -3.80
C LYS A 24 18.68 -7.50 -4.84
N PRO A 25 18.39 -6.36 -5.44
CA PRO A 25 17.40 -6.28 -6.51
C PRO A 25 17.71 -7.29 -7.60
N VAL A 26 16.70 -7.97 -8.08
CA VAL A 26 16.81 -8.94 -9.17
C VAL A 26 15.99 -8.44 -10.36
N ASP A 27 16.52 -8.63 -11.57
CA ASP A 27 15.78 -8.26 -12.77
C ASP A 27 14.71 -9.30 -13.12
N ARG A 28 14.87 -10.53 -12.62
CA ARG A 28 13.98 -11.65 -12.93
C ARG A 28 13.75 -12.55 -11.71
N TYR A 29 12.49 -12.81 -11.42
CA TYR A 29 12.03 -13.73 -10.37
C TYR A 29 11.72 -15.13 -10.91
N HIS A 30 11.08 -15.20 -12.09
CA HIS A 30 10.68 -16.46 -12.71
C HIS A 30 10.90 -16.43 -14.22
N ASP A 31 11.13 -17.61 -14.80
CA ASP A 31 11.14 -17.79 -16.25
C ASP A 31 9.74 -17.65 -16.83
N ASP A 32 9.70 -17.32 -18.12
CA ASP A 32 8.44 -17.17 -18.83
C ASP A 32 7.73 -18.53 -18.95
N THR A 33 6.49 -18.57 -18.47
CA THR A 33 5.65 -19.78 -18.51
C THR A 33 4.66 -19.78 -19.68
N GLY A 34 4.67 -18.73 -20.53
CA GLY A 34 3.66 -18.49 -21.56
C GLY A 34 2.31 -18.00 -21.03
N ALA A 35 2.16 -17.78 -19.71
CA ALA A 35 0.94 -17.20 -19.14
C ALA A 35 0.76 -15.74 -19.59
N ALA A 36 -0.49 -15.31 -19.74
CA ALA A 36 -0.81 -13.90 -19.97
C ALA A 36 -0.28 -13.05 -18.82
N LYS A 37 0.47 -12.00 -19.15
CA LYS A 37 1.09 -11.10 -18.19
C LYS A 37 0.42 -9.74 -18.19
N GLN A 38 0.41 -9.14 -17.03
CA GLN A 38 -0.01 -7.77 -16.77
C GLN A 38 1.17 -6.99 -16.18
N ILE A 39 1.09 -5.66 -16.23
CA ILE A 39 2.11 -4.78 -15.65
C ILE A 39 1.56 -4.21 -14.34
N GLY A 40 2.20 -4.54 -13.22
CA GLY A 40 2.06 -3.85 -11.95
C GLY A 40 3.03 -2.67 -11.90
N LEU A 41 2.62 -1.59 -11.30
CA LEU A 41 3.46 -0.42 -11.06
C LEU A 41 3.59 -0.21 -9.56
N TYR A 42 4.73 -0.61 -8.98
CA TYR A 42 5.02 -0.31 -7.58
C TYR A 42 5.52 1.12 -7.49
N ILE A 43 4.93 1.91 -6.60
CA ILE A 43 5.36 3.29 -6.37
C ILE A 43 5.67 3.52 -4.90
N ASP A 44 6.52 4.49 -4.66
CA ASP A 44 6.81 5.05 -3.35
C ASP A 44 7.13 6.53 -3.50
N THR A 45 6.76 7.32 -2.49
CA THR A 45 6.98 8.78 -2.48
C THR A 45 7.63 9.22 -1.18
N GLU A 46 8.64 10.06 -1.30
CA GLU A 46 9.12 10.86 -0.18
C GLU A 46 8.52 12.25 -0.24
N ALA A 47 8.15 12.80 0.91
CA ALA A 47 7.52 14.10 1.03
C ALA A 47 8.14 14.92 2.16
N THR A 48 7.90 16.24 2.17
CA THR A 48 8.37 17.14 3.25
C THR A 48 7.69 16.86 4.60
N GLY A 49 6.64 16.02 4.63
CA GLY A 49 5.93 15.60 5.83
C GLY A 49 4.65 14.82 5.52
N LEU A 50 3.76 14.70 6.49
CA LEU A 50 2.59 13.83 6.40
C LEU A 50 1.28 14.55 6.01
N ASN A 51 1.25 15.87 6.10
CA ASN A 51 0.04 16.65 5.87
C ASN A 51 -0.06 17.05 4.39
N LEU A 52 -0.91 16.38 3.63
CA LEU A 52 -1.11 16.62 2.21
C LEU A 52 -1.46 18.09 1.86
N ASP A 53 -2.11 18.82 2.77
CA ASP A 53 -2.57 20.19 2.50
C ASP A 53 -1.39 21.20 2.54
N THR A 54 -0.30 20.87 3.24
CA THR A 54 0.87 21.74 3.44
C THR A 54 2.17 21.17 2.87
N GLU A 55 2.28 19.85 2.81
CA GLU A 55 3.50 19.15 2.45
C GLU A 55 3.57 18.83 0.93
N LYS A 56 4.77 18.60 0.45
CA LYS A 56 5.06 18.41 -0.98
C LYS A 56 5.87 17.15 -1.21
N VAL A 57 5.66 16.52 -2.37
CA VAL A 57 6.52 15.44 -2.85
C VAL A 57 7.94 15.97 -3.09
N ILE A 58 8.94 15.22 -2.70
CA ILE A 58 10.37 15.50 -2.95
C ILE A 58 11.08 14.39 -3.73
N GLU A 59 10.57 13.15 -3.72
CA GLU A 59 11.02 12.04 -4.57
C GLU A 59 9.80 11.21 -4.98
N LEU A 60 9.78 10.75 -6.23
CA LEU A 60 8.84 9.74 -6.74
C LEU A 60 9.62 8.64 -7.42
N ALA A 61 9.42 7.40 -6.98
CA ALA A 61 9.86 6.22 -7.68
C ALA A 61 8.67 5.44 -8.24
N MET A 62 8.85 4.90 -9.44
CA MET A 62 7.90 4.02 -10.12
C MET A 62 8.65 2.83 -10.70
N VAL A 63 8.36 1.63 -10.21
CA VAL A 63 9.03 0.40 -10.62
C VAL A 63 8.01 -0.55 -11.23
N PRO A 64 7.94 -0.65 -12.57
CA PRO A 64 7.03 -1.57 -13.23
C PRO A 64 7.57 -2.99 -13.19
N PHE A 65 6.66 -3.96 -13.11
CA PHE A 65 7.00 -5.38 -13.11
C PHE A 65 5.90 -6.22 -13.77
N GLU A 66 6.30 -7.35 -14.36
CA GLU A 66 5.37 -8.29 -14.99
C GLU A 66 4.86 -9.30 -13.96
N TYR A 67 3.54 -9.56 -13.98
CA TYR A 67 2.90 -10.59 -13.17
C TYR A 67 1.77 -11.29 -13.92
N ASP A 68 1.36 -12.50 -13.47
CA ASP A 68 0.19 -13.20 -13.97
C ASP A 68 -1.00 -13.16 -12.97
N ALA A 69 -2.16 -13.61 -13.41
CA ALA A 69 -3.37 -13.68 -12.59
C ALA A 69 -3.22 -14.59 -11.35
N GLY A 70 -2.25 -15.49 -11.32
CA GLY A 70 -1.88 -16.32 -10.16
C GLY A 70 -0.94 -15.60 -9.18
N GLY A 71 -0.64 -14.32 -9.40
CA GLY A 71 0.27 -13.52 -8.57
C GLY A 71 1.73 -13.94 -8.67
N ARG A 72 2.14 -14.59 -9.77
CA ARG A 72 3.56 -14.87 -10.02
C ARG A 72 4.20 -13.64 -10.64
N ILE A 73 5.24 -13.12 -10.03
CA ILE A 73 6.04 -12.03 -10.55
C ILE A 73 7.15 -12.62 -11.43
N TYR A 74 7.34 -12.08 -12.64
CA TYR A 74 8.31 -12.60 -13.62
C TYR A 74 9.57 -11.77 -13.66
N ARG A 75 9.46 -10.50 -14.00
CA ARG A 75 10.63 -9.62 -14.10
C ARG A 75 10.27 -8.18 -13.73
N ILE A 76 11.30 -7.45 -13.32
CA ILE A 76 11.25 -6.00 -13.14
C ILE A 76 11.60 -5.33 -14.47
N LEU A 77 10.89 -4.27 -14.79
CA LEU A 77 11.14 -3.45 -15.98
C LEU A 77 11.89 -2.17 -15.57
N PRO A 78 12.45 -1.42 -16.55
CA PRO A 78 13.16 -0.19 -16.24
C PRO A 78 12.34 0.76 -15.39
N ALA A 79 12.91 1.19 -14.27
CA ALA A 79 12.29 2.05 -13.29
C ALA A 79 12.41 3.54 -13.68
N TYR A 80 11.50 4.35 -13.18
CA TYR A 80 11.61 5.79 -13.12
C TYR A 80 11.86 6.23 -11.68
N ASN A 81 12.78 7.17 -11.49
CA ASN A 81 12.99 7.84 -10.21
C ASN A 81 13.37 9.29 -10.47
N ALA A 82 12.69 10.21 -9.83
CA ALA A 82 12.97 11.63 -9.98
C ALA A 82 12.74 12.40 -8.68
N PHE A 83 13.53 13.44 -8.48
CA PHE A 83 13.31 14.44 -7.46
C PHE A 83 12.37 15.53 -7.94
N GLN A 84 11.70 16.15 -6.97
CA GLN A 84 10.85 17.32 -7.16
C GLN A 84 11.29 18.41 -6.20
N ASP A 85 11.56 19.61 -6.74
CA ASP A 85 11.74 20.79 -5.91
C ASP A 85 10.40 21.13 -5.25
N PRO A 86 10.30 21.07 -3.91
CA PRO A 86 9.05 21.38 -3.21
C PRO A 86 8.72 22.87 -3.16
N GLY A 87 9.69 23.74 -3.51
CA GLY A 87 9.58 25.20 -3.36
C GLY A 87 9.53 25.71 -1.92
N ILE A 88 9.75 24.82 -0.95
CA ILE A 88 9.84 25.08 0.49
C ILE A 88 11.02 24.32 1.08
N PRO A 89 11.65 24.79 2.18
CA PRO A 89 12.73 24.06 2.83
C PRO A 89 12.30 22.67 3.31
N ILE A 90 13.15 21.68 3.09
CA ILE A 90 12.92 20.32 3.59
C ILE A 90 13.21 20.30 5.10
N PRO A 91 12.25 19.87 5.94
CA PRO A 91 12.49 19.80 7.39
C PRO A 91 13.68 18.91 7.74
N ALA A 92 14.54 19.37 8.65
CA ALA A 92 15.77 18.66 9.01
C ALA A 92 15.57 17.21 9.46
N PHE A 93 14.39 16.87 10.02
CA PHE A 93 14.08 15.49 10.37
C PHE A 93 13.79 14.62 9.13
N ILE A 94 13.19 15.18 8.07
CA ILE A 94 12.97 14.50 6.79
C ILE A 94 14.33 14.24 6.12
N THR A 95 15.20 15.26 6.06
CA THR A 95 16.56 15.06 5.53
C THR A 95 17.32 13.96 6.30
N ARG A 96 17.20 13.91 7.61
CA ARG A 96 17.82 12.81 8.38
C ARG A 96 17.21 11.44 8.10
N LEU A 97 15.91 11.39 7.80
CA LEU A 97 15.19 10.17 7.53
C LEU A 97 15.49 9.63 6.13
N THR A 98 15.40 10.49 5.11
CA THR A 98 15.44 10.12 3.68
C THR A 98 16.84 10.31 3.07
N GLY A 99 17.69 11.11 3.70
CA GLY A 99 18.97 11.57 3.12
C GLY A 99 18.82 12.63 2.03
N ILE A 100 17.59 13.07 1.72
CA ILE A 100 17.33 14.08 0.67
C ILE A 100 17.54 15.48 1.26
N THR A 101 18.34 16.29 0.57
CA THR A 101 18.64 17.68 0.97
C THR A 101 18.02 18.67 0.01
N ASP A 102 17.92 19.94 0.44
CA ASP A 102 17.44 21.04 -0.42
C ASP A 102 18.28 21.17 -1.70
N GLU A 103 19.62 20.95 -1.61
CA GLU A 103 20.50 21.04 -2.78
C GLU A 103 20.25 19.93 -3.80
N MET A 104 19.83 18.74 -3.34
CA MET A 104 19.53 17.62 -4.25
C MET A 104 18.27 17.86 -5.08
N VAL A 105 17.29 18.54 -4.52
CA VAL A 105 15.99 18.77 -5.16
C VAL A 105 15.90 20.12 -5.89
N ALA A 106 16.81 21.05 -5.59
CA ALA A 106 16.78 22.40 -6.14
C ALA A 106 16.68 22.40 -7.67
N GLY A 107 15.63 23.00 -8.22
CA GLY A 107 15.35 23.08 -9.65
C GLY A 107 15.01 21.75 -10.33
N GLN A 108 14.83 20.66 -9.56
CA GLN A 108 14.38 19.37 -10.10
C GLN A 108 12.87 19.38 -10.30
N ALA A 109 12.41 18.70 -11.35
CA ALA A 109 10.99 18.52 -11.61
C ALA A 109 10.72 17.10 -12.11
N ILE A 110 9.66 16.48 -11.59
CA ILE A 110 9.15 15.21 -12.07
C ILE A 110 8.58 15.42 -13.48
N ASP A 111 9.02 14.62 -14.44
CA ASP A 111 8.53 14.63 -15.81
C ASP A 111 7.14 13.96 -15.88
N LEU A 112 6.09 14.76 -16.03
CA LEU A 112 4.71 14.29 -16.05
C LEU A 112 4.36 13.49 -17.31
N ASP A 113 5.08 13.65 -18.41
CA ASP A 113 4.91 12.85 -19.62
C ASP A 113 5.47 11.43 -19.39
N GLU A 114 6.60 11.32 -18.67
CA GLU A 114 7.10 10.03 -18.21
C GLU A 114 6.10 9.35 -17.26
N VAL A 115 5.59 10.08 -16.27
CA VAL A 115 4.57 9.55 -15.34
C VAL A 115 3.36 9.03 -16.12
N ALA A 116 2.87 9.79 -17.09
CA ALA A 116 1.74 9.38 -17.93
C ALA A 116 2.03 8.09 -18.71
N ARG A 117 3.26 7.94 -19.26
CA ARG A 117 3.67 6.72 -19.99
C ARG A 117 3.72 5.49 -19.09
N PHE A 118 4.21 5.62 -17.85
CA PHE A 118 4.23 4.52 -16.90
C PHE A 118 2.80 4.10 -16.51
N LEU A 119 1.91 5.07 -16.24
CA LEU A 119 0.52 4.79 -15.90
C LEU A 119 -0.27 4.16 -17.02
N ALA A 120 -0.07 4.60 -18.27
CA ALA A 120 -0.78 4.06 -19.44
C ALA A 120 -0.56 2.55 -19.64
N ASN A 121 0.55 2.01 -19.16
CA ASN A 121 0.89 0.60 -19.27
C ASN A 121 0.52 -0.20 -17.99
N ALA A 122 0.21 0.47 -16.89
CA ALA A 122 -0.06 -0.18 -15.62
C ALA A 122 -1.51 -0.69 -15.54
N SER A 123 -1.69 -1.95 -15.20
CA SER A 123 -2.99 -2.54 -14.85
C SER A 123 -3.36 -2.32 -13.39
N LEU A 124 -2.37 -2.08 -12.52
CA LEU A 124 -2.53 -1.89 -11.09
C LEU A 124 -1.35 -1.08 -10.53
N VAL A 125 -1.66 -0.02 -9.80
CA VAL A 125 -0.67 0.73 -9.02
C VAL A 125 -0.66 0.19 -7.58
N ILE A 126 0.52 -0.03 -7.04
CA ILE A 126 0.71 -0.62 -5.71
C ILE A 126 1.65 0.26 -4.90
N ALA A 127 1.32 0.49 -3.63
CA ALA A 127 2.23 1.13 -2.67
C ALA A 127 2.17 0.43 -1.31
N HIS A 128 3.21 0.64 -0.48
CA HIS A 128 3.21 0.21 0.90
C HIS A 128 2.66 1.32 1.80
N ASN A 129 1.37 1.29 2.12
CA ASN A 129 0.56 2.36 2.70
C ASN A 129 0.00 3.34 1.65
N ALA A 130 -0.67 2.80 0.63
CA ALA A 130 -1.24 3.59 -0.47
C ALA A 130 -2.12 4.79 -0.05
N ARG A 131 -2.63 4.81 1.19
CA ARG A 131 -3.35 5.96 1.76
C ARG A 131 -2.47 7.20 1.91
N PHE A 132 -1.16 7.00 2.02
CA PHE A 132 -0.18 8.08 2.04
C PHE A 132 0.19 8.50 0.62
N ASP A 133 0.68 7.57 -0.19
CA ASP A 133 1.23 7.88 -1.52
C ASP A 133 0.18 8.38 -2.50
N ARG A 134 -0.97 7.71 -2.56
CA ARG A 134 -2.00 8.01 -3.56
C ARG A 134 -2.43 9.48 -3.56
N PRO A 135 -2.81 10.11 -2.43
CA PRO A 135 -3.20 11.52 -2.44
C PRO A 135 -2.07 12.47 -2.86
N PHE A 136 -0.82 12.17 -2.52
CA PHE A 136 0.33 12.98 -2.94
C PHE A 136 0.54 12.92 -4.47
N VAL A 137 0.53 11.73 -5.05
CA VAL A 137 0.72 11.60 -6.51
C VAL A 137 -0.50 12.05 -7.30
N GLU A 138 -1.73 11.93 -6.78
CA GLU A 138 -2.94 12.51 -7.39
C GLU A 138 -2.85 14.04 -7.45
N SER A 139 -2.27 14.68 -6.41
CA SER A 139 -2.04 16.14 -6.43
C SER A 139 -0.95 16.54 -7.41
N LEU A 140 0.01 15.66 -7.68
CA LEU A 140 1.07 15.90 -8.65
C LEU A 140 0.60 15.68 -10.09
N TYR A 141 -0.13 14.60 -10.34
CA TYR A 141 -0.64 14.24 -11.66
C TYR A 141 -2.04 13.57 -11.56
N PRO A 142 -3.11 14.22 -12.07
CA PRO A 142 -4.48 13.72 -11.97
C PRO A 142 -4.72 12.35 -12.64
N GLY A 143 -3.84 11.92 -13.55
CA GLY A 143 -3.94 10.60 -14.18
C GLY A 143 -3.96 9.44 -13.16
N PHE A 144 -3.38 9.61 -11.98
CA PHE A 144 -3.43 8.63 -10.90
C PHE A 144 -4.85 8.39 -10.34
N GLU A 145 -5.79 9.29 -10.60
CA GLU A 145 -7.18 9.14 -10.14
C GLU A 145 -7.95 8.04 -10.87
N THR A 146 -7.57 7.72 -12.10
CA THR A 146 -8.31 6.84 -13.00
C THR A 146 -7.81 5.41 -13.01
N VAL A 147 -6.67 5.13 -12.38
CA VAL A 147 -6.07 3.81 -12.33
C VAL A 147 -6.51 3.02 -11.10
N ALA A 148 -6.47 1.69 -11.19
CA ALA A 148 -6.72 0.82 -10.05
C ALA A 148 -5.53 0.85 -9.07
N TRP A 149 -5.82 0.83 -7.76
CA TRP A 149 -4.83 0.85 -6.69
C TRP A 149 -4.95 -0.34 -5.75
N ALA A 150 -3.80 -0.76 -5.23
CA ALA A 150 -3.70 -1.73 -4.16
C ALA A 150 -2.68 -1.28 -3.10
N CYS A 151 -2.84 -1.80 -1.90
CA CYS A 151 -1.99 -1.47 -0.75
C CYS A 151 -1.40 -2.75 -0.14
N SER A 152 -0.09 -2.90 -0.17
CA SER A 152 0.57 -4.08 0.39
C SER A 152 0.47 -4.17 1.92
N ILE A 153 0.04 -3.10 2.63
CA ILE A 153 -0.34 -3.16 4.04
C ILE A 153 -1.79 -3.67 4.20
N ALA A 154 -2.75 -3.01 3.53
CA ALA A 154 -4.16 -3.17 3.85
C ALA A 154 -4.82 -4.37 3.14
N ASP A 155 -4.31 -4.77 1.97
CA ASP A 155 -4.96 -5.76 1.10
C ASP A 155 -4.47 -7.19 1.34
N VAL A 156 -3.47 -7.39 2.23
CA VAL A 156 -2.89 -8.71 2.49
C VAL A 156 -3.38 -9.34 3.80
N ASN A 157 -3.88 -8.53 4.74
CA ASN A 157 -4.34 -8.98 6.07
C ASN A 157 -3.27 -9.76 6.87
N TRP A 158 -2.12 -9.15 7.03
CA TRP A 158 -0.94 -9.73 7.67
C TRP A 158 -1.18 -10.30 9.07
N ASN A 159 -2.10 -9.71 9.85
CA ASN A 159 -2.40 -10.20 11.20
C ASN A 159 -3.04 -11.58 11.20
N GLU A 160 -3.92 -11.87 10.24
CA GLU A 160 -4.52 -13.22 10.09
C GLU A 160 -3.48 -14.25 9.68
N GLU A 161 -2.41 -13.82 9.01
CA GLU A 161 -1.27 -14.66 8.66
C GLU A 161 -0.22 -14.79 9.79
N GLY A 162 -0.50 -14.22 10.98
CA GLY A 162 0.35 -14.34 12.16
C GLY A 162 1.49 -13.33 12.25
N PHE A 163 1.45 -12.25 11.48
CA PHE A 163 2.41 -11.16 11.57
C PHE A 163 1.97 -10.12 12.61
N GLU A 164 2.86 -9.72 13.53
CA GLU A 164 2.60 -8.76 14.61
C GLU A 164 2.71 -7.30 14.14
N GLY A 165 3.24 -7.06 12.95
CA GLY A 165 3.43 -5.74 12.37
C GLY A 165 3.35 -5.76 10.85
N VAL A 166 3.19 -4.57 10.27
CA VAL A 166 2.98 -4.40 8.83
C VAL A 166 4.00 -3.45 8.18
N LYS A 167 4.98 -2.95 8.93
CA LYS A 167 6.07 -2.14 8.35
C LYS A 167 6.89 -2.97 7.37
N LEU A 168 7.29 -2.37 6.27
CA LEU A 168 7.99 -3.08 5.19
C LEU A 168 9.29 -3.72 5.68
N GLU A 169 10.06 -3.00 6.51
CA GLU A 169 11.29 -3.52 7.12
C GLU A 169 11.04 -4.72 8.04
N TYR A 170 9.94 -4.68 8.82
CA TYR A 170 9.57 -5.80 9.69
C TYR A 170 9.16 -7.03 8.87
N LEU A 171 8.36 -6.83 7.82
CA LEU A 171 7.97 -7.92 6.92
C LEU A 171 9.19 -8.48 6.19
N GLY A 172 10.09 -7.62 5.68
CA GLY A 172 11.37 -8.04 5.11
C GLY A 172 12.18 -8.89 6.08
N TYR A 173 12.33 -8.44 7.34
CA TYR A 173 13.00 -9.22 8.38
C TYR A 173 12.36 -10.60 8.59
N LYS A 174 11.03 -10.69 8.59
CA LYS A 174 10.31 -11.98 8.72
C LYS A 174 10.59 -12.91 7.54
N TYR A 175 10.69 -12.36 6.33
CA TYR A 175 11.02 -13.09 5.09
C TYR A 175 12.54 -13.27 4.86
N GLY A 176 13.40 -12.83 5.79
CA GLY A 176 14.82 -13.12 5.78
C GLY A 176 15.67 -12.13 4.99
N PHE A 177 15.15 -10.94 4.68
CA PHE A 177 15.93 -9.87 4.06
C PHE A 177 15.87 -8.56 4.85
N PHE A 178 16.86 -7.69 4.64
CA PHE A 178 16.89 -6.33 5.14
C PHE A 178 17.39 -5.37 4.06
N TYR A 179 17.06 -4.11 4.19
CA TYR A 179 17.48 -3.04 3.29
C TYR A 179 17.56 -1.72 4.06
N GLU A 180 18.14 -0.71 3.43
CA GLU A 180 18.14 0.66 3.99
C GLU A 180 16.99 1.42 3.34
N GLY A 181 15.92 1.60 4.08
CA GLY A 181 14.68 2.26 3.64
C GLY A 181 14.81 3.77 3.49
N HIS A 182 13.68 4.42 3.18
CA HIS A 182 13.55 5.86 2.97
C HIS A 182 14.32 6.40 1.74
N ARG A 183 14.40 5.56 0.72
CA ARG A 183 14.77 5.92 -0.66
C ARG A 183 13.78 5.23 -1.57
N ALA A 184 12.94 6.03 -2.21
CA ALA A 184 11.73 5.56 -2.89
C ALA A 184 11.95 4.36 -3.84
N THR A 185 13.05 4.33 -4.60
CA THR A 185 13.36 3.18 -5.47
C THR A 185 13.67 1.90 -4.67
N ILE A 186 14.38 2.02 -3.55
CA ILE A 186 14.75 0.87 -2.70
C ILE A 186 13.51 0.31 -2.02
N ASP A 187 12.63 1.17 -1.54
CA ASP A 187 11.36 0.80 -0.92
C ASP A 187 10.43 0.11 -1.93
N CYS A 188 10.34 0.60 -3.17
CA CYS A 188 9.67 -0.10 -4.26
C CYS A 188 10.22 -1.51 -4.49
N GLN A 189 11.55 -1.67 -4.56
CA GLN A 189 12.20 -2.97 -4.77
C GLN A 189 11.94 -3.93 -3.60
N ALA A 190 11.99 -3.43 -2.36
CA ALA A 190 11.66 -4.20 -1.16
C ALA A 190 10.18 -4.62 -1.16
N GLY A 191 9.29 -3.73 -1.61
CA GLY A 191 7.88 -4.03 -1.76
C GLY A 191 7.60 -5.11 -2.82
N ILE A 192 8.25 -5.05 -3.98
CA ILE A 192 8.13 -6.09 -5.02
C ILE A 192 8.70 -7.43 -4.52
N GLU A 193 9.86 -7.40 -3.83
CA GLU A 193 10.41 -8.60 -3.18
C GLU A 193 9.40 -9.21 -2.20
N LEU A 194 8.76 -8.39 -1.35
CA LEU A 194 7.71 -8.84 -0.45
C LEU A 194 6.54 -9.48 -1.20
N LEU A 195 6.07 -8.86 -2.30
CA LEU A 195 4.97 -9.39 -3.11
C LEU A 195 5.32 -10.72 -3.77
N SER A 196 6.61 -10.99 -4.05
CA SER A 196 7.08 -12.25 -4.63
C SER A 196 7.02 -13.43 -3.67
N GLN A 197 6.93 -13.15 -2.37
CA GLN A 197 6.94 -14.15 -1.30
C GLN A 197 5.62 -14.95 -1.22
N ARG A 198 5.63 -15.96 -0.35
CA ARG A 198 4.44 -16.72 0.02
C ARG A 198 4.04 -16.44 1.46
N LEU A 199 2.75 -16.34 1.68
CA LEU A 199 2.17 -16.33 3.02
C LEU A 199 2.40 -17.68 3.72
N PRO A 200 2.34 -17.76 5.06
CA PRO A 200 2.49 -19.00 5.80
C PRO A 200 1.58 -20.13 5.31
N GLY A 201 0.37 -19.80 4.85
CA GLY A 201 -0.58 -20.75 4.23
C GLY A 201 -0.21 -21.23 2.82
N GLY A 202 0.91 -20.75 2.24
CA GLY A 202 1.43 -21.14 0.93
C GLY A 202 0.92 -20.32 -0.25
N GLU A 203 -0.09 -19.48 -0.07
CA GLU A 203 -0.57 -18.56 -1.11
C GLU A 203 0.48 -17.46 -1.39
N ARG A 204 0.56 -16.97 -2.63
CA ARG A 204 1.44 -15.83 -2.95
C ARG A 204 0.90 -14.54 -2.36
N VAL A 205 1.76 -13.71 -1.79
CA VAL A 205 1.41 -12.37 -1.29
C VAL A 205 0.74 -11.55 -2.39
N MET A 206 1.32 -11.54 -3.59
CA MET A 206 0.73 -10.84 -4.75
C MET A 206 -0.65 -11.37 -5.13
N LYS A 207 -0.90 -12.69 -5.03
CA LYS A 207 -2.23 -13.25 -5.33
C LYS A 207 -3.29 -12.75 -4.35
N ARG A 208 -2.99 -12.77 -3.05
CA ARG A 208 -3.88 -12.23 -2.01
C ARG A 208 -4.22 -10.75 -2.27
N LEU A 209 -3.21 -9.96 -2.63
CA LEU A 209 -3.39 -8.54 -2.97
C LEU A 209 -4.26 -8.38 -4.20
N LEU A 210 -4.07 -9.18 -5.26
CA LEU A 210 -4.90 -9.14 -6.47
C LEU A 210 -6.36 -9.50 -6.19
N ASP A 211 -6.60 -10.51 -5.36
CA ASP A 211 -7.97 -10.93 -5.01
C ASP A 211 -8.69 -9.82 -4.25
N TYR A 212 -7.98 -9.13 -3.36
CA TYR A 212 -8.54 -7.98 -2.68
C TYR A 212 -8.78 -6.81 -3.64
N ALA A 213 -7.83 -6.49 -4.50
CA ALA A 213 -7.95 -5.39 -5.46
C ALA A 213 -9.11 -5.61 -6.46
N GLY A 214 -9.37 -6.86 -6.85
CA GLY A 214 -10.43 -7.22 -7.78
C GLY A 214 -11.84 -7.14 -7.23
N ARG A 215 -12.02 -6.98 -5.92
CA ARG A 215 -13.35 -6.93 -5.30
C ARG A 215 -13.92 -5.51 -5.25
N THR A 216 -15.23 -5.43 -5.16
CA THR A 216 -15.97 -4.21 -4.83
C THR A 216 -16.29 -4.21 -3.34
N ASP A 217 -16.07 -3.08 -2.66
CA ASP A 217 -16.43 -2.86 -1.27
C ASP A 217 -17.59 -1.88 -1.15
N ILE A 218 -18.29 -1.99 -0.02
CA ILE A 218 -19.36 -1.08 0.40
C ILE A 218 -18.87 -0.29 1.60
N ARG A 219 -18.93 1.04 1.53
CA ARG A 219 -18.81 1.90 2.71
C ARG A 219 -20.17 2.07 3.33
N LEU A 220 -20.37 1.43 4.47
CA LEU A 220 -21.58 1.56 5.27
C LEU A 220 -21.42 2.71 6.26
N TRP A 221 -22.35 3.69 6.18
CA TRP A 221 -22.37 4.87 7.03
C TRP A 221 -23.34 4.69 8.18
N ALA A 222 -22.85 4.55 9.41
CA ALA A 222 -23.66 4.54 10.61
C ALA A 222 -24.05 5.97 10.99
N GLU A 223 -24.88 6.61 10.13
CA GLU A 223 -25.37 7.96 10.35
C GLU A 223 -26.23 8.04 11.62
N ARG A 224 -26.11 9.16 12.35
CA ARG A 224 -26.85 9.42 13.58
C ARG A 224 -26.67 8.36 14.68
N ALA A 225 -25.61 7.56 14.60
CA ALA A 225 -25.29 6.64 15.69
C ALA A 225 -25.12 7.40 17.01
N PRO A 226 -25.71 6.93 18.13
CA PRO A 226 -25.61 7.61 19.41
C PRO A 226 -24.16 7.75 19.87
N PHE A 227 -23.79 8.93 20.37
CA PHE A 227 -22.41 9.19 20.84
C PHE A 227 -21.95 8.19 21.91
N ALA A 228 -22.88 7.75 22.79
CA ALA A 228 -22.60 6.73 23.80
C ALA A 228 -22.13 5.39 23.24
N LYS A 229 -22.35 5.14 21.94
CA LYS A 229 -21.94 3.90 21.26
C LYS A 229 -20.58 4.02 20.52
N LYS A 230 -19.88 5.14 20.65
CA LYS A 230 -18.62 5.42 19.95
C LYS A 230 -17.56 4.35 20.16
N ASP A 231 -17.40 3.86 21.39
CA ASP A 231 -16.34 2.88 21.72
C ASP A 231 -16.70 1.49 21.16
N LEU A 232 -17.99 1.14 21.16
CA LEU A 232 -18.49 -0.08 20.52
C LEU A 232 -18.24 -0.05 19.00
N LEU A 233 -18.52 1.09 18.35
CA LEU A 233 -18.25 1.27 16.92
C LEU A 233 -16.76 1.18 16.61
N LYS A 234 -15.88 1.81 17.42
CA LYS A 234 -14.42 1.69 17.26
C LYS A 234 -13.94 0.24 17.38
N GLN A 235 -14.40 -0.48 18.40
CA GLN A 235 -14.06 -1.90 18.60
C GLN A 235 -14.53 -2.76 17.43
N ARG A 236 -15.65 -2.40 16.79
CA ARG A 236 -16.18 -3.08 15.59
C ARG A 236 -15.47 -2.70 14.30
N GLY A 237 -14.47 -1.80 14.35
CA GLY A 237 -13.67 -1.35 13.20
C GLY A 237 -14.24 -0.15 12.45
N TYR A 238 -15.26 0.55 13.01
CA TYR A 238 -15.73 1.80 12.43
C TYR A 238 -14.73 2.93 12.65
N ARG A 239 -14.63 3.80 11.65
CA ARG A 239 -13.83 5.02 11.65
C ARG A 239 -14.74 6.24 11.62
N TRP A 240 -14.33 7.33 12.24
CA TRP A 240 -15.08 8.57 12.22
C TRP A 240 -14.66 9.46 11.06
N SER A 241 -15.64 9.89 10.25
CA SER A 241 -15.45 10.94 9.26
C SER A 241 -15.96 12.28 9.84
N PRO A 242 -15.11 13.32 9.86
CA PRO A 242 -15.55 14.66 10.29
C PRO A 242 -16.49 15.33 9.29
N GLY A 243 -16.62 14.78 8.08
CA GLY A 243 -17.33 15.38 6.96
C GLY A 243 -16.52 16.45 6.25
N GLY A 244 -17.12 17.06 5.24
CA GLY A 244 -16.50 18.09 4.39
C GLY A 244 -16.28 17.59 2.96
N ASN A 245 -16.17 18.51 2.00
CA ASN A 245 -15.94 18.21 0.59
C ASN A 245 -16.90 17.15 -0.01
N GLY A 246 -18.18 17.20 0.40
CA GLY A 246 -19.18 16.22 -0.06
C GLY A 246 -19.18 14.90 0.70
N ILE A 247 -18.22 14.67 1.58
CA ILE A 247 -18.14 13.45 2.40
C ILE A 247 -19.05 13.57 3.62
N ARG A 248 -19.69 12.47 4.00
CA ARG A 248 -20.63 12.42 5.14
C ARG A 248 -19.91 12.57 6.47
N LYS A 249 -20.52 13.29 7.41
CA LYS A 249 -20.08 13.36 8.81
C LYS A 249 -20.73 12.24 9.61
N ALA A 250 -20.07 11.09 9.70
CA ALA A 250 -20.60 9.90 10.38
C ALA A 250 -19.49 8.87 10.68
N TRP A 251 -19.82 7.88 11.48
CA TRP A 251 -19.05 6.65 11.56
C TRP A 251 -19.23 5.85 10.27
N TYR A 252 -18.18 5.25 9.76
CA TYR A 252 -18.21 4.40 8.57
C TYR A 252 -17.33 3.18 8.71
N LYS A 253 -17.68 2.14 7.98
CA LYS A 253 -16.89 0.92 7.85
C LYS A 253 -16.94 0.44 6.40
N ASP A 254 -15.78 0.11 5.88
CA ASP A 254 -15.64 -0.50 4.56
C ASP A 254 -15.70 -2.03 4.75
N LEU A 255 -16.53 -2.71 3.98
CA LEU A 255 -16.74 -4.15 4.07
C LEU A 255 -17.16 -4.75 2.71
N PRO A 256 -16.90 -6.04 2.50
CA PRO A 256 -17.42 -6.76 1.34
C PRO A 256 -18.95 -6.70 1.27
N GLU A 257 -19.50 -6.71 0.07
CA GLU A 257 -20.95 -6.56 -0.13
C GLU A 257 -21.76 -7.68 0.56
N ASP A 258 -21.26 -8.88 0.59
CA ASP A 258 -21.89 -10.05 1.25
C ASP A 258 -21.95 -9.95 2.78
N GLN A 259 -21.19 -9.03 3.39
CA GLN A 259 -21.19 -8.79 4.84
C GLN A 259 -22.13 -7.65 5.27
N VAL A 260 -22.70 -6.91 4.32
CA VAL A 260 -23.53 -5.72 4.62
C VAL A 260 -24.76 -6.08 5.45
N GLU A 261 -25.48 -7.15 5.08
CA GLU A 261 -26.70 -7.56 5.80
C GLU A 261 -26.40 -7.92 7.26
N ALA A 262 -25.36 -8.72 7.48
CA ALA A 262 -24.94 -9.10 8.84
C ALA A 262 -24.51 -7.88 9.67
N GLU A 263 -23.82 -6.91 9.04
CA GLU A 263 -23.43 -5.67 9.72
C GLU A 263 -24.62 -4.77 10.04
N MET A 264 -25.62 -4.67 9.15
CA MET A 264 -26.88 -3.96 9.39
C MET A 264 -27.66 -4.57 10.57
N LEU A 265 -27.72 -5.89 10.65
CA LEU A 265 -28.34 -6.59 11.80
C LEU A 265 -27.61 -6.26 13.11
N TYR A 266 -26.26 -6.27 13.10
CA TYR A 266 -25.46 -5.88 14.25
C TYR A 266 -25.72 -4.44 14.69
N LEU A 267 -25.72 -3.47 13.75
CA LEU A 267 -25.99 -2.07 14.08
C LEU A 267 -27.37 -1.86 14.69
N ASN A 268 -28.38 -2.52 14.15
CA ASN A 268 -29.75 -2.43 14.67
C ASN A 268 -29.90 -3.04 16.06
N LYS A 269 -29.16 -4.08 16.36
CA LYS A 269 -29.21 -4.75 17.65
C LYS A 269 -28.42 -4.01 18.74
N GLU A 270 -27.21 -3.56 18.41
CA GLU A 270 -26.25 -3.11 19.41
C GLU A 270 -26.06 -1.60 19.47
N VAL A 271 -26.36 -0.89 18.37
CA VAL A 271 -26.05 0.54 18.24
C VAL A 271 -27.27 1.42 18.26
N TYR A 272 -28.25 1.14 17.42
CA TYR A 272 -29.43 1.98 17.29
C TYR A 272 -30.52 1.63 18.31
N PRO A 273 -31.13 2.63 18.99
CA PRO A 273 -32.21 2.38 19.96
C PRO A 273 -33.55 1.97 19.31
N LYS A 274 -33.69 2.24 18.01
CA LYS A 274 -34.79 1.82 17.16
C LYS A 274 -34.21 1.32 15.85
N ALA A 275 -34.79 0.26 15.30
CA ALA A 275 -34.33 -0.32 14.03
C ALA A 275 -34.34 0.74 12.92
N VAL A 276 -33.27 0.75 12.15
CA VAL A 276 -33.06 1.57 10.95
C VAL A 276 -33.11 0.64 9.74
N GLU A 277 -34.06 0.85 8.85
CA GLU A 277 -34.27 -0.02 7.70
C GLU A 277 -33.17 0.17 6.65
N VAL A 278 -32.72 1.42 6.44
CA VAL A 278 -31.73 1.77 5.43
C VAL A 278 -30.71 2.75 6.01
N LEU A 279 -29.45 2.42 5.87
CA LEU A 279 -28.34 3.34 6.09
C LEU A 279 -27.68 3.72 4.77
N PRO A 280 -27.09 4.90 4.65
CA PRO A 280 -26.37 5.29 3.45
C PRO A 280 -25.19 4.34 3.16
N MET A 281 -24.99 4.02 1.90
CA MET A 281 -23.94 3.15 1.41
C MET A 281 -23.32 3.75 0.16
N ASP A 282 -21.99 3.70 0.09
CA ASP A 282 -21.24 4.06 -1.12
C ASP A 282 -20.51 2.81 -1.61
N ARG A 283 -20.65 2.50 -2.89
CA ARG A 283 -19.96 1.38 -3.54
C ARG A 283 -18.67 1.90 -4.15
N PHE A 284 -17.56 1.20 -3.94
CA PHE A 284 -16.27 1.57 -4.52
C PHE A 284 -15.38 0.35 -4.78
N ASP A 285 -14.50 0.51 -5.74
CA ASP A 285 -13.52 -0.51 -6.16
C ASP A 285 -12.07 0.02 -6.04
N ALA A 286 -11.12 -0.68 -6.64
CA ALA A 286 -9.71 -0.31 -6.63
C ALA A 286 -9.43 1.07 -7.24
N THR A 287 -10.30 1.62 -8.09
CA THR A 287 -10.12 2.95 -8.66
C THR A 287 -10.40 4.08 -7.67
N LEU A 288 -11.11 3.79 -6.58
CA LEU A 288 -11.44 4.76 -5.53
C LEU A 288 -10.76 4.46 -4.18
N ARG A 289 -10.35 3.18 -3.91
CA ARG A 289 -9.67 2.84 -2.65
C ARG A 289 -8.44 3.72 -2.42
N TYR A 290 -8.21 4.08 -1.17
CA TYR A 290 -7.07 4.88 -0.71
C TYR A 290 -7.06 6.33 -1.19
N SER A 291 -8.01 6.77 -2.03
CA SER A 291 -8.17 8.17 -2.40
C SER A 291 -8.88 8.98 -1.30
N ARG A 292 -8.85 10.30 -1.45
CA ARG A 292 -9.66 11.21 -0.59
C ARG A 292 -11.13 11.32 -1.05
N ARG A 293 -11.51 10.61 -2.12
CA ARG A 293 -12.88 10.62 -2.68
C ARG A 293 -13.83 9.65 -1.98
N VAL A 294 -13.27 8.74 -1.15
CA VAL A 294 -14.02 7.76 -0.33
C VAL A 294 -13.56 7.75 1.11
#